data_bc974dc3c3a3c618ebeb0c20ac652c22
#
_entry.id   bc974dc3c3a3c618ebeb0c20ac652c22
#
_cell.length_a   1.000
_cell.length_b   1.000
_cell.length_c   1.000
_cell.angle_alpha   90.00
_cell.angle_beta   90.00
_cell.angle_gamma   90.00
#
_symmetry.space_group_name_H-M   'P 1'
#
loop_
_entity.id
_entity.type
_entity.pdbx_description
1 polymer ?
#
loop_
_entity_poly.entity_id
_entity_poly.type
_entity_poly.pdbx_seq_one_letter_code
_entity_poly.pdbx_strand_id
1 'polypeptide(L)'
;MENAIKNRYEFVMLFDVENGNPNGDPDAGNMPRTDPETSLGIVTDVCLKRKIRNFVELTKEGEAGYNILIKADKALNTKFTEAYNTLGLATKQKGKNPDDVKQARDYICQNYFDVRTFGAVMSTGDDPCGIVRGPVQLNFARSIDPVFAQDITITRQARTTEDRQQSGETEMGKKSIIPYALYRGEGYVSAMLAQKITGFSEDDLELLWTSIINMFEHDRSAARGKLCMRKLIVFKHDSALGNAPAHILFDKVSVQLKDGVTTPRHYSDYDISIDKDMPEGVTLIEKL
;
A
#
# COMPACT_ATOMS: atom_id res chain seq x y z
N MET A 1 17.98 5.20 18.46
CA MET A 1 17.03 4.31 17.74
C MET A 1 17.34 2.84 18.05
N GLU A 2 17.35 2.52 19.34
CA GLU A 2 17.76 1.19 19.84
C GLU A 2 16.86 0.04 19.40
N ASN A 3 15.59 0.32 19.12
CA ASN A 3 14.58 -0.69 18.77
C ASN A 3 14.32 -0.84 17.25
N ALA A 4 15.13 -0.22 16.38
CA ALA A 4 14.96 -0.36 14.94
C ALA A 4 15.29 -1.79 14.49
N ILE A 5 14.57 -2.25 13.44
CA ILE A 5 14.80 -3.57 12.84
C ILE A 5 16.27 -3.78 12.49
N LYS A 6 16.74 -5.01 12.64
CA LYS A 6 18.15 -5.38 12.40
C LYS A 6 18.38 -6.06 11.06
N ASN A 7 17.36 -6.64 10.49
CA ASN A 7 17.43 -7.45 9.29
C ASN A 7 16.76 -6.73 8.11
N ARG A 8 17.30 -6.93 6.92
CA ARG A 8 16.66 -6.56 5.66
C ARG A 8 15.64 -7.61 5.27
N TYR A 9 14.54 -7.19 4.60
CA TYR A 9 13.52 -8.11 4.08
C TYR A 9 13.13 -7.72 2.66
N GLU A 10 12.82 -8.72 1.85
CA GLU A 10 12.01 -8.63 0.66
C GLU A 10 10.73 -9.44 0.85
N PHE A 11 9.67 -9.11 0.11
CA PHE A 11 8.47 -9.89 0.17
C PHE A 11 7.70 -9.87 -1.14
N VAL A 12 6.96 -10.95 -1.38
CA VAL A 12 6.00 -11.10 -2.46
C VAL A 12 4.63 -11.25 -1.85
N MET A 13 3.67 -10.49 -2.35
CA MET A 13 2.25 -10.62 -2.02
C MET A 13 1.48 -11.04 -3.26
N LEU A 14 0.60 -12.04 -3.09
CA LEU A 14 -0.37 -12.45 -4.08
C LEU A 14 -1.75 -12.11 -3.55
N PHE A 15 -2.52 -11.36 -4.33
CA PHE A 15 -3.89 -11.04 -3.99
C PHE A 15 -4.77 -11.08 -5.24
N ASP A 16 -6.04 -11.41 -5.08
CA ASP A 16 -6.96 -11.48 -6.21
C ASP A 16 -8.12 -10.50 -6.08
N VAL A 17 -8.75 -10.25 -7.22
CA VAL A 17 -10.00 -9.51 -7.33
C VAL A 17 -11.02 -10.37 -8.08
N GLU A 18 -12.24 -10.38 -7.56
CA GLU A 18 -13.40 -10.99 -8.21
C GLU A 18 -14.53 -9.96 -8.30
N ASN A 19 -15.02 -9.70 -9.52
CA ASN A 19 -16.09 -8.77 -9.82
C ASN A 19 -15.86 -7.37 -9.21
N GLY A 20 -14.67 -6.82 -9.38
CA GLY A 20 -14.30 -5.55 -8.74
C GLY A 20 -13.28 -4.73 -9.51
N ASN A 21 -13.08 -3.51 -9.01
CA ASN A 21 -12.05 -2.60 -9.48
C ASN A 21 -10.97 -2.44 -8.40
N PRO A 22 -9.80 -3.06 -8.56
CA PRO A 22 -8.75 -3.02 -7.54
C PRO A 22 -8.09 -1.66 -7.43
N ASN A 23 -7.97 -0.93 -8.56
CA ASN A 23 -7.39 0.41 -8.62
C ASN A 23 -7.89 1.15 -9.86
N GLY A 24 -8.88 2.01 -9.67
CA GLY A 24 -9.43 2.83 -10.75
C GLY A 24 -8.47 3.90 -11.24
N ASP A 25 -8.61 4.24 -12.52
CA ASP A 25 -7.88 5.31 -13.18
C ASP A 25 -8.75 6.56 -13.32
N PRO A 26 -8.43 7.66 -12.61
CA PRO A 26 -9.21 8.90 -12.71
C PRO A 26 -9.18 9.50 -14.13
N ASP A 27 -8.09 9.29 -14.87
CA ASP A 27 -7.95 9.82 -16.25
C ASP A 27 -8.73 8.99 -17.28
N ALA A 28 -9.12 7.77 -16.94
CA ALA A 28 -9.89 6.85 -17.76
C ALA A 28 -11.30 6.56 -17.19
N GLY A 29 -11.97 7.56 -16.61
CA GLY A 29 -13.32 7.41 -16.07
C GLY A 29 -13.44 6.38 -14.94
N ASN A 30 -12.37 6.22 -14.17
CA ASN A 30 -12.25 5.27 -13.07
C ASN A 30 -12.30 3.79 -13.49
N MET A 31 -11.94 3.48 -14.74
CA MET A 31 -11.72 2.10 -15.19
C MET A 31 -10.55 1.45 -14.45
N PRO A 32 -10.53 0.12 -14.28
CA PRO A 32 -9.35 -0.58 -13.77
C PRO A 32 -8.11 -0.24 -14.60
N ARG A 33 -6.99 0.06 -13.94
CA ARG A 33 -5.73 0.40 -14.62
C ARG A 33 -5.16 -0.82 -15.31
N THR A 34 -4.75 -0.65 -16.56
CA THR A 34 -4.09 -1.68 -17.36
C THR A 34 -2.87 -1.11 -18.09
N ASP A 35 -1.92 -1.96 -18.34
CA ASP A 35 -0.81 -1.69 -19.23
C ASP A 35 -1.32 -1.76 -20.70
N PRO A 36 -1.17 -0.70 -21.51
CA PRO A 36 -1.78 -0.66 -22.84
C PRO A 36 -1.15 -1.65 -23.84
N GLU A 37 0.08 -2.10 -23.61
CA GLU A 37 0.78 -3.03 -24.50
C GLU A 37 0.48 -4.49 -24.16
N THR A 38 0.47 -4.81 -22.87
CA THR A 38 0.34 -6.20 -22.39
C THR A 38 -1.06 -6.54 -21.91
N SER A 39 -1.91 -5.54 -21.71
CA SER A 39 -3.22 -5.65 -21.05
C SER A 39 -3.14 -6.19 -19.62
N LEU A 40 -1.97 -6.23 -19.00
CA LEU A 40 -1.84 -6.61 -17.60
C LEU A 40 -2.46 -5.54 -16.70
N GLY A 41 -3.25 -5.97 -15.74
CA GLY A 41 -3.82 -5.10 -14.72
C GLY A 41 -2.74 -4.51 -13.82
N ILE A 42 -2.92 -3.25 -13.41
CA ILE A 42 -1.98 -2.51 -12.56
C ILE A 42 -2.67 -2.06 -11.28
N VAL A 43 -2.01 -2.31 -10.15
CA VAL A 43 -2.36 -1.70 -8.85
C VAL A 43 -1.14 -0.94 -8.34
N THR A 44 -1.30 0.37 -8.19
CA THR A 44 -0.21 1.27 -7.81
C THR A 44 0.21 1.06 -6.35
N ASP A 45 1.47 1.35 -6.03
CA ASP A 45 1.98 1.35 -4.66
C ASP A 45 1.20 2.31 -3.75
N VAL A 46 0.78 3.46 -4.27
CA VAL A 46 -0.03 4.45 -3.55
C VAL A 46 -1.38 3.84 -3.13
N CYS A 47 -2.01 3.05 -4.00
CA CYS A 47 -3.25 2.34 -3.69
C CYS A 47 -3.05 1.34 -2.54
N LEU A 48 -1.99 0.52 -2.60
CA LEU A 48 -1.66 -0.46 -1.56
C LEU A 48 -1.28 0.23 -0.25
N LYS A 49 -0.42 1.25 -0.28
CA LYS A 49 -0.03 2.03 0.90
C LYS A 49 -1.24 2.69 1.57
N ARG A 50 -2.22 3.16 0.78
CA ARG A 50 -3.46 3.72 1.34
C ARG A 50 -4.26 2.68 2.12
N LYS A 51 -4.36 1.44 1.62
CA LYS A 51 -5.08 0.36 2.29
C LYS A 51 -4.39 -0.04 3.60
N ILE A 52 -3.05 -0.09 3.60
CA ILE A 52 -2.25 -0.32 4.82
C ILE A 52 -2.52 0.80 5.83
N ARG A 53 -2.47 2.08 5.41
CA ARG A 53 -2.79 3.23 6.28
C ARG A 53 -4.18 3.14 6.89
N ASN A 54 -5.18 2.80 6.08
CA ASN A 54 -6.56 2.66 6.54
C ASN A 54 -6.69 1.56 7.60
N PHE A 55 -5.99 0.43 7.42
CA PHE A 55 -5.97 -0.66 8.39
C PHE A 55 -5.31 -0.24 9.70
N VAL A 56 -4.15 0.42 9.64
CA VAL A 56 -3.45 0.92 10.82
C VAL A 56 -4.30 1.95 11.56
N GLU A 57 -4.90 2.89 10.84
CA GLU A 57 -5.81 3.87 11.44
C GLU A 57 -6.97 3.20 12.18
N LEU A 58 -7.59 2.18 11.57
CA LEU A 58 -8.70 1.46 12.17
C LEU A 58 -8.30 0.68 13.44
N THR A 59 -7.10 0.09 13.44
CA THR A 59 -6.67 -0.83 14.52
C THR A 59 -5.87 -0.15 15.62
N LYS A 60 -5.29 1.04 15.34
CA LYS A 60 -4.41 1.79 16.24
C LYS A 60 -4.93 3.21 16.53
N GLU A 61 -6.22 3.45 16.33
CA GLU A 61 -6.82 4.76 16.58
C GLU A 61 -6.58 5.21 18.04
N GLY A 62 -6.00 6.41 18.19
CA GLY A 62 -5.69 7.00 19.50
C GLY A 62 -4.43 6.45 20.17
N GLU A 63 -3.76 5.43 19.64
CA GLU A 63 -2.47 4.98 20.17
C GLU A 63 -1.34 5.92 19.78
N ALA A 64 -0.52 6.30 20.77
CA ALA A 64 0.63 7.19 20.55
C ALA A 64 1.64 6.55 19.57
N GLY A 65 2.13 7.33 18.59
CA GLY A 65 3.10 6.87 17.61
C GLY A 65 2.50 6.21 16.36
N TYR A 66 1.18 5.99 16.31
CA TYR A 66 0.51 5.32 15.19
C TYR A 66 -0.44 6.22 14.39
N ASN A 67 -0.30 7.55 14.52
CA ASN A 67 -1.04 8.47 13.67
C ASN A 67 -0.72 8.27 12.18
N ILE A 68 -1.63 8.70 11.31
CA ILE A 68 -1.43 8.71 9.86
C ILE A 68 -1.32 10.16 9.36
N LEU A 69 -0.19 10.48 8.72
CA LEU A 69 0.04 11.80 8.15
C LEU A 69 -0.75 11.99 6.86
N ILE A 70 -0.65 11.04 5.93
CA ILE A 70 -1.31 11.09 4.62
C ILE A 70 -2.76 10.63 4.76
N LYS A 71 -3.61 11.56 5.21
CA LYS A 71 -5.03 11.37 5.45
C LYS A 71 -5.80 12.62 5.02
N ALA A 72 -7.02 12.45 4.53
CA ALA A 72 -7.87 13.54 4.03
C ALA A 72 -8.68 14.25 5.14
N ASP A 73 -8.09 14.45 6.32
CA ASP A 73 -8.72 15.12 7.47
C ASP A 73 -8.32 16.59 7.55
N LYS A 74 -7.01 16.87 7.45
CA LYS A 74 -6.42 18.20 7.53
C LYS A 74 -5.38 18.40 6.44
N ALA A 75 -5.13 19.66 6.06
CA ALA A 75 -4.04 20.01 5.16
C ALA A 75 -2.68 19.60 5.77
N LEU A 76 -1.75 19.09 4.97
CA LEU A 76 -0.43 18.65 5.44
C LEU A 76 0.33 19.77 6.16
N ASN A 77 0.29 21.00 5.61
CA ASN A 77 0.98 22.14 6.23
C ASN A 77 0.44 22.46 7.63
N THR A 78 -0.85 22.20 7.90
CA THR A 78 -1.42 22.36 9.25
C THR A 78 -0.79 21.36 10.22
N LYS A 79 -0.61 20.10 9.81
CA LYS A 79 0.05 19.06 10.63
C LYS A 79 1.52 19.40 10.89
N PHE A 80 2.21 20.01 9.91
CA PHE A 80 3.59 20.47 10.09
C PHE A 80 3.67 21.61 11.11
N THR A 81 2.78 22.60 11.02
CA THR A 81 2.69 23.68 12.00
C THR A 81 2.35 23.16 13.41
N GLU A 82 1.45 22.15 13.51
CA GLU A 82 1.15 21.48 14.78
C GLU A 82 2.40 20.83 15.41
N ALA A 83 3.27 20.20 14.60
CA ALA A 83 4.53 19.63 15.08
C ALA A 83 5.47 20.70 15.65
N TYR A 84 5.64 21.82 14.95
CA TYR A 84 6.43 22.95 15.43
C TYR A 84 5.88 23.53 16.74
N ASN A 85 4.56 23.74 16.83
CA ASN A 85 3.93 24.25 18.04
C ASN A 85 4.14 23.30 19.22
N THR A 86 4.00 21.99 19.02
CA THR A 86 4.20 20.99 20.07
C THR A 86 5.62 20.99 20.62
N LEU A 87 6.60 21.27 19.74
CA LEU A 87 8.02 21.36 20.10
C LEU A 87 8.41 22.73 20.66
N GLY A 88 7.50 23.71 20.65
CA GLY A 88 7.81 25.09 21.04
C GLY A 88 8.74 25.82 20.06
N LEU A 89 8.79 25.36 18.79
CA LEU A 89 9.61 25.95 17.75
C LEU A 89 8.89 27.14 17.08
N ALA A 90 9.67 28.07 16.55
CA ALA A 90 9.11 29.25 15.87
C ALA A 90 8.39 28.86 14.57
N THR A 91 7.12 29.29 14.44
CA THR A 91 6.28 29.01 13.26
C THR A 91 6.28 30.18 12.29
N LYS A 92 5.94 29.91 11.01
CA LYS A 92 5.69 30.90 9.94
C LYS A 92 6.83 31.90 9.70
N GLN A 93 8.08 31.53 9.99
CA GLN A 93 9.28 32.32 9.73
C GLN A 93 9.96 31.87 8.46
N LYS A 94 10.42 32.83 7.62
CA LYS A 94 11.28 32.53 6.47
C LYS A 94 12.67 32.13 6.94
N GLY A 95 13.28 31.14 6.28
CA GLY A 95 14.65 30.72 6.57
C GLY A 95 14.79 29.94 7.87
N LYS A 96 14.04 28.81 7.97
CA LYS A 96 14.08 27.92 9.12
C LYS A 96 15.49 27.42 9.45
N ASN A 97 15.79 27.38 10.74
CA ASN A 97 16.99 26.74 11.24
C ASN A 97 16.98 25.24 10.86
N PRO A 98 18.06 24.70 10.28
CA PRO A 98 18.17 23.27 9.96
C PRO A 98 17.93 22.35 11.16
N ASP A 99 18.29 22.76 12.37
CA ASP A 99 18.08 21.99 13.59
C ASP A 99 16.59 21.92 13.97
N ASP A 100 15.82 22.99 13.77
CA ASP A 100 14.37 23.01 14.00
C ASP A 100 13.67 22.06 13.00
N VAL A 101 14.06 22.12 11.73
CA VAL A 101 13.55 21.21 10.68
C VAL A 101 13.85 19.76 11.04
N LYS A 102 15.04 19.48 11.57
CA LYS A 102 15.42 18.15 12.02
C LYS A 102 14.58 17.69 13.21
N GLN A 103 14.39 18.52 14.22
CA GLN A 103 13.57 18.20 15.39
C GLN A 103 12.11 17.93 14.98
N ALA A 104 11.52 18.77 14.11
CA ALA A 104 10.17 18.58 13.59
C ALA A 104 10.05 17.27 12.79
N ARG A 105 11.04 16.95 11.95
CA ARG A 105 11.10 15.68 11.21
C ARG A 105 11.16 14.48 12.15
N ASP A 106 12.01 14.53 13.16
CA ASP A 106 12.19 13.43 14.11
C ASP A 106 10.91 13.23 14.94
N TYR A 107 10.23 14.31 15.33
CA TYR A 107 8.92 14.28 15.97
C TYR A 107 7.86 13.61 15.08
N ILE A 108 7.80 13.97 13.79
CA ILE A 108 6.85 13.36 12.85
C ILE A 108 7.15 11.87 12.65
N CYS A 109 8.41 11.47 12.52
CA CYS A 109 8.78 10.05 12.45
C CYS A 109 8.33 9.26 13.69
N GLN A 110 8.42 9.85 14.89
CA GLN A 110 8.00 9.19 16.12
C GLN A 110 6.48 9.04 16.22
N ASN A 111 5.72 10.02 15.76
CA ASN A 111 4.27 10.10 15.98
C ASN A 111 3.43 9.58 14.81
N TYR A 112 4.01 9.43 13.60
CA TYR A 112 3.29 9.03 12.41
C TYR A 112 3.85 7.74 11.83
N PHE A 113 3.08 6.66 11.94
CA PHE A 113 3.47 5.34 11.44
C PHE A 113 3.81 5.35 9.96
N ASP A 114 2.99 6.00 9.13
CA ASP A 114 3.16 5.98 7.69
C ASP A 114 4.41 6.74 7.22
N VAL A 115 4.81 7.79 7.94
CA VAL A 115 6.08 8.50 7.68
C VAL A 115 7.27 7.64 8.09
N ARG A 116 7.20 7.03 9.27
CA ARG A 116 8.23 6.12 9.78
C ARG A 116 8.41 4.90 8.88
N THR A 117 7.32 4.43 8.25
CA THR A 117 7.29 3.24 7.39
C THR A 117 7.67 3.57 5.94
N PHE A 118 6.92 4.46 5.29
CA PHE A 118 7.02 4.71 3.84
C PHE A 118 7.82 5.94 3.47
N GLY A 119 8.05 6.83 4.44
CA GLY A 119 8.64 8.13 4.22
C GLY A 119 7.64 9.16 3.72
N ALA A 120 8.07 10.42 3.67
CA ALA A 120 7.30 11.54 3.14
C ALA A 120 8.19 12.69 2.70
N VAL A 121 7.70 13.46 1.71
CA VAL A 121 8.26 14.77 1.35
C VAL A 121 7.44 15.85 2.07
N MET A 122 8.05 16.50 3.06
CA MET A 122 7.41 17.46 3.95
C MET A 122 8.10 18.82 3.87
N SER A 123 8.53 19.20 2.66
CA SER A 123 9.32 20.43 2.41
C SER A 123 8.46 21.61 1.99
N THR A 124 7.13 21.48 2.03
CA THR A 124 6.16 22.50 1.62
C THR A 124 5.71 23.37 2.80
N GLY A 125 5.23 24.59 2.50
CA GLY A 125 4.69 25.50 3.50
C GLY A 125 5.75 26.28 4.27
N ASP A 126 5.29 27.03 5.27
CA ASP A 126 6.14 27.89 6.10
C ASP A 126 6.89 27.14 7.21
N ASP A 127 6.42 25.96 7.59
CA ASP A 127 6.97 25.12 8.65
C ASP A 127 7.39 23.75 8.11
N PRO A 128 8.43 23.68 7.24
CA PRO A 128 8.83 22.42 6.60
C PRO A 128 9.44 21.45 7.62
N CYS A 129 9.10 20.16 7.47
CA CYS A 129 9.67 19.07 8.25
C CYS A 129 10.69 18.23 7.46
N GLY A 130 11.15 18.75 6.30
CA GLY A 130 12.18 18.11 5.47
C GLY A 130 11.67 16.89 4.70
N ILE A 131 12.60 15.99 4.37
CA ILE A 131 12.33 14.78 3.62
C ILE A 131 12.70 13.57 4.46
N VAL A 132 11.81 12.59 4.52
CA VAL A 132 12.04 11.28 5.16
C VAL A 132 12.05 10.21 4.09
N ARG A 133 13.11 9.44 4.01
CA ARG A 133 13.20 8.25 3.20
C ARG A 133 12.84 7.05 4.07
N GLY A 134 11.65 6.49 3.84
CA GLY A 134 11.16 5.35 4.62
C GLY A 134 11.80 4.03 4.24
N PRO A 135 11.91 3.09 5.19
CA PRO A 135 12.49 1.77 4.98
C PRO A 135 11.65 0.86 4.08
N VAL A 136 10.34 1.03 4.04
CA VAL A 136 9.43 0.16 3.29
C VAL A 136 9.07 0.78 1.94
N GLN A 137 9.35 0.04 0.87
CA GLN A 137 8.96 0.43 -0.48
C GLN A 137 8.20 -0.71 -1.15
N LEU A 138 7.17 -0.35 -1.92
CA LEU A 138 6.36 -1.28 -2.71
C LEU A 138 6.52 -0.95 -4.19
N ASN A 139 6.60 -1.97 -5.02
CA ASN A 139 6.44 -1.84 -6.45
C ASN A 139 4.94 -1.78 -6.83
N PHE A 140 4.63 -1.36 -8.05
CA PHE A 140 3.29 -1.58 -8.60
C PHE A 140 3.04 -3.07 -8.69
N ALA A 141 1.87 -3.51 -8.24
CA ALA A 141 1.44 -4.88 -8.47
C ALA A 141 0.89 -5.01 -9.89
N ARG A 142 1.18 -6.14 -10.53
CA ARG A 142 0.70 -6.49 -11.86
C ARG A 142 -0.09 -7.78 -11.81
N SER A 143 -1.11 -7.90 -12.67
CA SER A 143 -1.81 -9.18 -12.82
C SER A 143 -0.90 -10.21 -13.48
N ILE A 144 -1.12 -11.48 -13.15
CA ILE A 144 -0.36 -12.59 -13.75
C ILE A 144 -0.71 -12.73 -15.23
N ASP A 145 -1.98 -12.57 -15.58
CA ASP A 145 -2.49 -12.66 -16.94
C ASP A 145 -3.11 -11.33 -17.38
N PRO A 146 -3.29 -11.12 -18.70
CA PRO A 146 -4.03 -10.00 -19.24
C PRO A 146 -5.45 -9.94 -18.66
N VAL A 147 -5.93 -8.73 -18.38
CA VAL A 147 -7.26 -8.49 -17.83
C VAL A 147 -8.11 -7.70 -18.82
N PHE A 148 -9.41 -7.97 -18.80
CA PHE A 148 -10.38 -7.23 -19.59
C PHE A 148 -11.40 -6.59 -18.66
N ALA A 149 -11.38 -5.26 -18.59
CA ALA A 149 -12.38 -4.52 -17.85
C ALA A 149 -13.74 -4.60 -18.54
N GLN A 150 -14.80 -4.75 -17.78
CA GLN A 150 -16.18 -4.75 -18.25
C GLN A 150 -16.95 -3.61 -17.61
N ASP A 151 -17.66 -2.87 -18.45
CA ASP A 151 -18.61 -1.86 -17.99
C ASP A 151 -19.97 -2.51 -17.76
N ILE A 152 -20.44 -2.47 -16.52
CA ILE A 152 -21.74 -2.98 -16.12
C ILE A 152 -22.65 -1.80 -15.79
N THR A 153 -23.75 -1.69 -16.51
CA THR A 153 -24.80 -0.73 -16.20
C THR A 153 -25.64 -1.22 -15.02
N ILE A 154 -25.83 -0.38 -14.04
CA ILE A 154 -26.65 -0.65 -12.86
C ILE A 154 -27.78 0.38 -12.79
N THR A 155 -28.97 -0.08 -12.42
CA THR A 155 -30.15 0.76 -12.24
C THR A 155 -30.23 1.22 -10.79
N ARG A 156 -30.40 2.53 -10.59
CA ARG A 156 -30.67 3.12 -9.27
C ARG A 156 -32.17 3.20 -9.05
N GLN A 157 -32.64 2.69 -7.92
CA GLN A 157 -34.05 2.86 -7.53
C GLN A 157 -34.33 4.23 -6.88
N ALA A 158 -33.37 4.73 -6.10
CA ALA A 158 -33.50 6.04 -5.46
C ALA A 158 -33.08 7.15 -6.42
N ARG A 159 -33.91 8.16 -6.56
CA ARG A 159 -33.69 9.34 -7.39
C ARG A 159 -33.08 10.46 -6.55
N THR A 160 -32.28 11.32 -7.19
CA THR A 160 -31.53 12.36 -6.48
C THR A 160 -32.30 13.66 -6.29
N THR A 161 -33.36 13.90 -7.08
CA THR A 161 -34.20 15.14 -7.00
C THR A 161 -35.67 14.80 -7.10
N GLU A 162 -36.54 15.71 -6.56
CA GLU A 162 -38.00 15.57 -6.63
C GLU A 162 -38.51 15.62 -8.07
N ASP A 163 -37.91 16.48 -8.92
CA ASP A 163 -38.29 16.62 -10.35
C ASP A 163 -38.07 15.31 -11.11
N ARG A 164 -36.96 14.62 -10.84
CA ARG A 164 -36.66 13.29 -11.42
C ARG A 164 -37.56 12.20 -10.86
N GLN A 165 -38.06 12.37 -9.65
CA GLN A 165 -39.01 11.46 -9.04
C GLN A 165 -40.38 11.56 -9.77
N GLN A 166 -40.78 12.76 -10.20
CA GLN A 166 -42.04 12.98 -10.92
C GLN A 166 -41.97 12.56 -12.39
N SER A 167 -40.81 12.68 -13.06
CA SER A 167 -40.65 12.30 -14.48
C SER A 167 -40.65 10.79 -14.71
N GLY A 168 -40.50 9.97 -13.67
CA GLY A 168 -40.48 8.52 -13.81
C GLY A 168 -39.19 7.94 -14.43
N GLU A 169 -38.20 8.79 -14.76
CA GLU A 169 -36.96 8.39 -15.39
C GLU A 169 -36.09 7.51 -14.43
N THR A 170 -35.57 6.43 -14.98
CA THR A 170 -34.68 5.51 -14.26
C THR A 170 -33.25 6.05 -14.33
N GLU A 171 -32.62 6.27 -13.17
CA GLU A 171 -31.21 6.63 -13.13
C GLU A 171 -30.34 5.39 -13.35
N MET A 172 -29.46 5.45 -14.34
CA MET A 172 -28.47 4.41 -14.62
C MET A 172 -27.10 4.85 -14.12
N GLY A 173 -26.40 3.96 -13.48
CA GLY A 173 -24.99 4.09 -13.13
C GLY A 173 -24.15 3.07 -13.87
N LYS A 174 -22.86 3.32 -14.01
CA LYS A 174 -21.89 2.35 -14.56
C LYS A 174 -20.90 1.91 -13.49
N LYS A 175 -20.52 0.66 -13.55
CA LYS A 175 -19.38 0.11 -12.81
C LYS A 175 -18.44 -0.57 -13.80
N SER A 176 -17.16 -0.17 -13.76
CA SER A 176 -16.11 -0.85 -14.49
C SER A 176 -15.42 -1.82 -13.56
N ILE A 177 -15.47 -3.10 -13.89
CA ILE A 177 -14.95 -4.19 -13.07
C ILE A 177 -14.02 -5.10 -13.87
N ILE A 178 -13.16 -5.81 -13.16
CA ILE A 178 -12.44 -6.99 -13.64
C ILE A 178 -13.21 -8.21 -13.12
N PRO A 179 -13.63 -9.16 -14.00
CA PRO A 179 -14.33 -10.38 -13.56
C PRO A 179 -13.48 -11.20 -12.59
N TYR A 180 -12.23 -11.43 -12.94
CA TYR A 180 -11.23 -12.05 -12.05
C TYR A 180 -9.81 -11.68 -12.50
N ALA A 181 -8.91 -11.48 -11.54
CA ALA A 181 -7.46 -11.42 -11.77
C ALA A 181 -6.69 -11.75 -10.49
N LEU A 182 -5.57 -12.45 -10.64
CA LEU A 182 -4.56 -12.64 -9.61
C LEU A 182 -3.43 -11.62 -9.83
N TYR A 183 -3.08 -10.87 -8.81
CA TYR A 183 -2.03 -9.85 -8.82
C TYR A 183 -0.83 -10.30 -8.00
N ARG A 184 0.35 -9.98 -8.49
CA ARG A 184 1.62 -10.09 -7.78
C ARG A 184 2.16 -8.69 -7.49
N GLY A 185 2.42 -8.40 -6.22
CA GLY A 185 3.14 -7.21 -5.77
C GLY A 185 4.41 -7.60 -5.04
N GLU A 186 5.41 -6.74 -5.09
CA GLU A 186 6.72 -6.93 -4.48
C GLU A 186 7.07 -5.75 -3.60
N GLY A 187 7.82 -6.00 -2.54
CA GLY A 187 8.23 -4.95 -1.64
C GLY A 187 9.54 -5.25 -0.93
N TYR A 188 10.07 -4.19 -0.32
CA TYR A 188 11.40 -4.15 0.29
C TYR A 188 11.33 -3.49 1.65
N VAL A 189 12.11 -3.99 2.61
CA VAL A 189 12.26 -3.37 3.93
C VAL A 189 13.76 -3.22 4.24
N SER A 190 14.22 -1.98 4.28
CA SER A 190 15.63 -1.63 4.52
C SER A 190 15.92 -1.39 5.99
N ALA A 191 16.63 -2.32 6.64
CA ALA A 191 17.08 -2.12 8.01
C ALA A 191 18.03 -0.91 8.14
N MET A 192 18.85 -0.65 7.12
CA MET A 192 19.76 0.51 7.13
C MET A 192 19.02 1.85 7.22
N LEU A 193 17.88 1.98 6.49
CA LEU A 193 17.05 3.18 6.56
C LEU A 193 16.30 3.26 7.89
N ALA A 194 15.80 2.14 8.39
CA ALA A 194 15.17 2.06 9.70
C ALA A 194 16.11 2.53 10.82
N GLN A 195 17.34 2.01 10.85
CA GLN A 195 18.32 2.31 11.88
C GLN A 195 18.86 3.75 11.81
N LYS A 196 19.06 4.29 10.60
CA LYS A 196 19.72 5.58 10.42
C LYS A 196 18.76 6.76 10.31
N ILE A 197 17.50 6.53 9.92
CA ILE A 197 16.60 7.64 9.55
C ILE A 197 15.31 7.62 10.36
N THR A 198 14.56 6.50 10.39
CA THR A 198 13.16 6.55 10.84
C THR A 198 12.89 5.93 12.19
N GLY A 199 13.71 4.98 12.64
CA GLY A 199 13.46 4.22 13.86
C GLY A 199 12.38 3.15 13.71
N PHE A 200 12.03 2.74 12.47
CA PHE A 200 11.06 1.67 12.19
C PHE A 200 11.45 0.41 12.94
N SER A 201 10.56 -0.04 13.84
CA SER A 201 10.82 -1.09 14.83
C SER A 201 10.33 -2.47 14.40
N GLU A 202 10.64 -3.51 15.20
CA GLU A 202 10.10 -4.86 15.00
C GLU A 202 8.56 -4.87 15.21
N ASP A 203 8.03 -4.07 16.12
CA ASP A 203 6.57 -3.92 16.33
C ASP A 203 5.91 -3.28 15.10
N ASP A 204 6.55 -2.25 14.51
CA ASP A 204 6.11 -1.66 13.24
C ASP A 204 6.13 -2.67 12.08
N LEU A 205 7.15 -3.54 12.06
CA LEU A 205 7.28 -4.59 11.05
C LEU A 205 6.17 -5.64 11.18
N GLU A 206 5.85 -6.09 12.38
CA GLU A 206 4.76 -7.04 12.59
C GLU A 206 3.39 -6.39 12.31
N LEU A 207 3.22 -5.12 12.63
CA LEU A 207 2.02 -4.36 12.23
C LEU A 207 1.92 -4.22 10.72
N LEU A 208 3.04 -4.02 10.00
CA LEU A 208 3.07 -3.99 8.54
C LEU A 208 2.59 -5.32 7.95
N TRP A 209 3.11 -6.46 8.44
CA TRP A 209 2.69 -7.79 7.98
C TRP A 209 1.20 -8.03 8.24
N THR A 210 0.75 -7.72 9.45
CA THR A 210 -0.67 -7.83 9.83
C THR A 210 -1.55 -6.95 8.94
N SER A 211 -1.09 -5.72 8.64
CA SER A 211 -1.81 -4.80 7.76
C SER A 211 -1.89 -5.32 6.32
N ILE A 212 -0.80 -5.85 5.77
CA ILE A 212 -0.79 -6.41 4.41
C ILE A 212 -1.77 -7.59 4.31
N ILE A 213 -1.77 -8.49 5.30
CA ILE A 213 -2.64 -9.67 5.31
C ILE A 213 -4.12 -9.26 5.37
N ASN A 214 -4.47 -8.24 6.16
CA ASN A 214 -5.84 -7.91 6.47
C ASN A 214 -6.39 -6.67 5.76
N MET A 215 -5.59 -5.92 5.00
CA MET A 215 -5.97 -4.63 4.43
C MET A 215 -7.21 -4.69 3.52
N PHE A 216 -7.48 -5.83 2.88
CA PHE A 216 -8.65 -5.99 2.02
C PHE A 216 -9.91 -6.36 2.78
N GLU A 217 -9.79 -6.98 3.96
CA GLU A 217 -10.96 -7.40 4.76
C GLU A 217 -11.75 -6.21 5.29
N HIS A 218 -11.09 -5.09 5.55
CA HIS A 218 -11.70 -3.86 6.07
C HIS A 218 -11.87 -2.77 4.99
N ASP A 219 -11.50 -3.05 3.73
CA ASP A 219 -11.59 -2.11 2.61
C ASP A 219 -12.72 -2.49 1.62
N ARG A 220 -13.81 -3.06 2.11
CA ARG A 220 -14.96 -3.48 1.30
C ARG A 220 -15.75 -2.29 0.79
N SER A 221 -16.08 -2.28 -0.50
CA SER A 221 -17.00 -1.32 -1.09
C SER A 221 -17.66 -1.89 -2.34
N ALA A 222 -18.75 -1.26 -2.76
CA ALA A 222 -19.50 -1.70 -3.94
C ALA A 222 -18.69 -1.65 -5.26
N ALA A 223 -17.66 -0.80 -5.34
CA ALA A 223 -16.80 -0.69 -6.52
C ALA A 223 -15.63 -1.68 -6.50
N ARG A 224 -15.14 -2.03 -5.30
CA ARG A 224 -13.95 -2.88 -5.14
C ARG A 224 -14.21 -4.37 -5.33
N GLY A 225 -15.47 -4.80 -5.24
CA GLY A 225 -15.84 -6.21 -5.35
C GLY A 225 -15.22 -7.05 -4.21
N LYS A 226 -14.82 -8.27 -4.53
CA LYS A 226 -14.16 -9.16 -3.59
C LYS A 226 -12.65 -9.15 -3.85
N LEU A 227 -11.91 -8.42 -3.00
CA LEU A 227 -10.45 -8.43 -2.95
C LEU A 227 -10.02 -9.30 -1.77
N CYS A 228 -9.04 -10.19 -2.00
CA CYS A 228 -8.51 -11.06 -0.96
C CYS A 228 -6.99 -11.17 -1.06
N MET A 229 -6.30 -11.08 0.07
CA MET A 229 -4.91 -11.51 0.17
C MET A 229 -4.85 -13.03 0.11
N ARG A 230 -3.98 -13.59 -0.72
CA ARG A 230 -3.84 -15.03 -0.94
C ARG A 230 -2.56 -15.61 -0.41
N LYS A 231 -1.46 -14.87 -0.56
CA LYS A 231 -0.16 -15.24 0.01
C LYS A 231 0.67 -14.01 0.37
N LEU A 232 1.41 -14.13 1.45
CA LEU A 232 2.49 -13.22 1.82
C LEU A 232 3.74 -14.05 2.10
N ILE A 233 4.71 -13.96 1.19
CA ILE A 233 5.98 -14.68 1.22
C ILE A 233 7.06 -13.67 1.55
N VAL A 234 7.82 -13.91 2.62
CA VAL A 234 8.83 -12.99 3.15
C VAL A 234 10.20 -13.67 3.10
N PHE A 235 11.18 -12.95 2.60
CA PHE A 235 12.59 -13.33 2.61
C PHE A 235 13.30 -12.45 3.65
N LYS A 236 13.73 -13.08 4.75
CA LYS A 236 14.47 -12.42 5.83
C LYS A 236 15.95 -12.66 5.63
N HIS A 237 16.73 -11.60 5.57
CA HIS A 237 18.18 -11.67 5.59
C HIS A 237 18.74 -11.68 7.01
N ASP A 238 19.88 -12.31 7.20
CA ASP A 238 20.59 -12.31 8.50
C ASP A 238 21.31 -10.98 8.76
N SER A 239 21.44 -10.13 7.75
CA SER A 239 22.12 -8.85 7.86
C SER A 239 21.25 -7.65 7.48
N ALA A 240 21.64 -6.46 7.95
CA ALA A 240 20.98 -5.21 7.62
C ALA A 240 21.18 -4.77 6.16
N LEU A 241 22.31 -5.15 5.55
CA LEU A 241 22.62 -4.85 4.15
C LEU A 241 21.95 -5.83 3.19
N GLY A 242 21.72 -7.05 3.64
CA GLY A 242 21.19 -8.17 2.87
C GLY A 242 22.27 -9.14 2.43
N ASN A 243 21.88 -10.40 2.19
CA ASN A 243 22.75 -11.53 1.86
C ASN A 243 22.61 -11.97 0.39
N ALA A 244 21.56 -11.53 -0.29
CA ALA A 244 21.31 -11.81 -1.71
C ALA A 244 20.62 -10.63 -2.41
N PRO A 245 20.76 -10.50 -3.74
CA PRO A 245 19.99 -9.55 -4.53
C PRO A 245 18.48 -9.88 -4.53
N ALA A 246 17.63 -8.86 -4.47
CA ALA A 246 16.18 -9.03 -4.37
C ALA A 246 15.58 -9.81 -5.55
N HIS A 247 16.04 -9.56 -6.80
CA HIS A 247 15.53 -10.24 -7.97
C HIS A 247 15.69 -11.77 -7.90
N ILE A 248 16.83 -12.26 -7.36
CA ILE A 248 17.05 -13.70 -7.17
C ILE A 248 16.01 -14.30 -6.22
N LEU A 249 15.61 -13.56 -5.19
CA LEU A 249 14.62 -14.00 -4.22
C LEU A 249 13.21 -13.97 -4.83
N PHE A 250 12.91 -12.93 -5.61
CA PHE A 250 11.61 -12.83 -6.30
C PHE A 250 11.43 -13.93 -7.35
N ASP A 251 12.50 -14.33 -8.06
CA ASP A 251 12.49 -15.42 -9.03
C ASP A 251 12.23 -16.80 -8.40
N LYS A 252 12.41 -16.92 -7.05
CA LYS A 252 12.05 -18.14 -6.31
C LYS A 252 10.53 -18.37 -6.20
N VAL A 253 9.72 -17.36 -6.48
CA VAL A 253 8.25 -17.46 -6.46
C VAL A 253 7.72 -17.44 -7.89
N SER A 254 7.25 -18.58 -8.36
CA SER A 254 6.62 -18.73 -9.67
C SER A 254 5.10 -18.87 -9.55
N VAL A 255 4.38 -18.21 -10.44
CA VAL A 255 2.91 -18.28 -10.53
C VAL A 255 2.55 -18.51 -12.00
N GLN A 256 1.85 -19.58 -12.28
CA GLN A 256 1.47 -19.97 -13.64
C GLN A 256 0.03 -20.48 -13.66
N LEU A 257 -0.67 -20.32 -14.79
CA LEU A 257 -1.94 -20.96 -15.00
C LEU A 257 -1.76 -22.48 -15.05
N LYS A 258 -2.73 -23.21 -14.47
CA LYS A 258 -2.80 -24.66 -14.61
C LYS A 258 -3.05 -25.09 -16.06
N ASP A 259 -2.55 -26.26 -16.41
CA ASP A 259 -2.75 -26.84 -17.73
C ASP A 259 -4.25 -26.92 -18.06
N GLY A 260 -4.59 -26.47 -19.27
CA GLY A 260 -5.97 -26.46 -19.78
C GLY A 260 -6.82 -25.26 -19.31
N VAL A 261 -6.35 -24.41 -18.42
CA VAL A 261 -7.03 -23.16 -18.03
C VAL A 261 -6.64 -22.06 -19.01
N THR A 262 -7.62 -21.55 -19.75
CA THR A 262 -7.42 -20.42 -20.69
C THR A 262 -7.93 -19.09 -20.14
N THR A 263 -8.90 -19.14 -19.22
CA THR A 263 -9.54 -17.96 -18.64
C THR A 263 -9.75 -18.20 -17.17
N PRO A 264 -8.83 -17.69 -16.30
CA PRO A 264 -8.93 -17.93 -14.87
C PRO A 264 -10.13 -17.18 -14.26
N ARG A 265 -10.74 -17.81 -13.25
CA ARG A 265 -11.87 -17.28 -12.49
C ARG A 265 -11.71 -17.47 -10.98
N HIS A 266 -10.72 -18.28 -10.58
CA HIS A 266 -10.47 -18.63 -9.18
C HIS A 266 -8.96 -18.68 -8.90
N TYR A 267 -8.59 -18.46 -7.65
CA TYR A 267 -7.20 -18.63 -7.19
C TYR A 267 -6.69 -20.06 -7.42
N SER A 268 -7.57 -21.06 -7.34
CA SER A 268 -7.27 -22.48 -7.59
C SER A 268 -6.92 -22.78 -9.05
N ASP A 269 -7.11 -21.86 -9.98
CA ASP A 269 -6.75 -22.02 -11.39
C ASP A 269 -5.25 -21.81 -11.64
N TYR A 270 -4.51 -21.44 -10.60
CA TYR A 270 -3.06 -21.20 -10.65
C TYR A 270 -2.28 -22.26 -9.89
N ASP A 271 -1.12 -22.59 -10.44
CA ASP A 271 -0.03 -23.29 -9.74
C ASP A 271 0.96 -22.27 -9.21
N ILE A 272 1.17 -22.31 -7.90
CA ILE A 272 2.11 -21.45 -7.21
C ILE A 272 3.21 -22.31 -6.64
N SER A 273 4.42 -22.11 -7.10
CA SER A 273 5.60 -22.83 -6.60
C SER A 273 6.58 -21.86 -5.96
N ILE A 274 7.15 -22.30 -4.85
CA ILE A 274 8.19 -21.56 -4.11
C ILE A 274 9.40 -22.47 -4.04
N ASP A 275 10.47 -22.09 -4.72
CA ASP A 275 11.75 -22.77 -4.59
C ASP A 275 12.30 -22.50 -3.18
N LYS A 276 12.47 -23.55 -2.39
CA LYS A 276 12.90 -23.46 -0.98
C LYS A 276 14.44 -23.49 -0.81
N ASP A 277 15.18 -23.65 -1.91
CA ASP A 277 16.65 -23.57 -1.88
C ASP A 277 17.05 -22.08 -1.80
N MET A 278 17.24 -21.59 -0.58
CA MET A 278 17.57 -20.19 -0.33
C MET A 278 19.07 -19.95 -0.34
N PRO A 279 19.51 -18.76 -0.81
CA PRO A 279 20.89 -18.33 -0.62
C PRO A 279 21.29 -18.32 0.87
N GLU A 280 22.57 -18.52 1.13
CA GLU A 280 23.13 -18.47 2.49
C GLU A 280 22.78 -17.14 3.18
N GLY A 281 22.30 -17.20 4.42
CA GLY A 281 21.88 -16.05 5.20
C GLY A 281 20.52 -15.47 4.81
N VAL A 282 19.70 -16.23 4.05
CA VAL A 282 18.32 -15.87 3.75
C VAL A 282 17.37 -16.93 4.28
N THR A 283 16.36 -16.52 5.03
CA THR A 283 15.30 -17.38 5.55
C THR A 283 13.99 -17.06 4.84
N LEU A 284 13.35 -18.09 4.29
CA LEU A 284 11.99 -18.01 3.71
C LEU A 284 10.94 -18.14 4.82
N ILE A 285 9.98 -17.24 4.84
CA ILE A 285 8.85 -17.23 5.79
C ILE A 285 7.55 -17.08 5.01
N GLU A 286 6.68 -18.06 5.06
CA GLU A 286 5.32 -17.95 4.55
C GLU A 286 4.45 -17.42 5.69
N LYS A 287 3.96 -16.17 5.57
CA LYS A 287 3.10 -15.54 6.59
C LYS A 287 1.61 -15.75 6.31
N LEU A 288 1.27 -16.11 5.06
CA LEU A 288 -0.09 -16.48 4.61
C LEU A 288 0.02 -17.47 3.45
#